data_994de7957ed7bf4e487b51433131b32f
#
_entry.id   994de7957ed7bf4e487b51433131b32f
#
_cell.length_a   1.000
_cell.length_b   1.000
_cell.length_c   1.000
_cell.angle_alpha   90.00
_cell.angle_beta   90.00
_cell.angle_gamma   90.00
#
_symmetry.space_group_name_H-M   'P 1'
#
loop_
_entity.id
_entity.type
_entity.pdbx_description
1 polymer ?
#
loop_
_entity_poly.entity_id
_entity_poly.type
_entity_poly.pdbx_seq_one_letter_code
_entity_poly.pdbx_strand_id
1 'polypeptide(L)'
;VGKKDRKSKQLAAERRARLTAARPPGDAGSASADSSGGSWSPGSSPVSGRDTVAGGSAGAGETAGPIEGKLRSAWLREQGFWTAGGLCRLAVWAVGLFLANLAIDWSLDVPGGGRLLMLAADIAVLAVVAFRDWFAKLSPFDPLLTALKVERLFPDLRTLLVSYVQFEDKPDPAGASPTLVAALRRRAADATAALDFSGVVDFSKLKPVGTLAGVVLLLFAASNSFAGEFYAVLVARMLDPQSTLEYPTRTQIVRFTEDVAVRAGDPLTLTAEAAGEIPGQGVLQIRHGDGPWERLDMPRVEGAGGVFERRFPEVERSFEYRVRLGDAVSKVKTVKAVPAPRIVSARIRVVYPAYTGLPPRDVDGLNAEVPEGSRLDWRITLDQELRAAEAIVYGPAIPAT
;
A
#
# COMPACT_ATOMS: atom_id res chain seq x y z
N VAL A 1 -30.38 10.50 -2.19
CA VAL A 1 -30.22 9.22 -1.47
C VAL A 1 -31.49 8.80 -0.72
N GLY A 2 -32.42 9.70 -0.44
CA GLY A 2 -33.60 9.45 0.43
C GLY A 2 -34.84 8.75 -0.20
N LYS A 3 -34.90 8.55 -1.52
CA LYS A 3 -36.13 8.03 -2.19
C LYS A 3 -36.12 6.51 -2.43
N LYS A 4 -34.93 5.90 -2.53
CA LYS A 4 -34.74 4.42 -2.69
C LYS A 4 -34.97 3.68 -1.38
N ASP A 5 -34.64 4.30 -0.26
CA ASP A 5 -34.69 3.66 1.07
C ASP A 5 -36.17 3.60 1.61
N ARG A 6 -37.01 4.55 1.22
CA ARG A 6 -38.44 4.52 1.57
C ARG A 6 -39.21 3.43 0.83
N LYS A 7 -38.85 3.15 -0.43
CA LYS A 7 -39.52 2.12 -1.25
C LYS A 7 -39.18 0.70 -0.79
N SER A 8 -37.96 0.46 -0.31
CA SER A 8 -37.55 -0.85 0.25
C SER A 8 -38.22 -1.16 1.59
N LYS A 9 -38.40 -0.13 2.45
CA LYS A 9 -39.14 -0.30 3.72
C LYS A 9 -40.62 -0.54 3.53
N GLN A 10 -41.28 0.10 2.52
CA GLN A 10 -42.66 -0.16 2.20
C GLN A 10 -42.92 -1.58 1.65
N LEU A 11 -42.03 -2.09 0.77
CA LEU A 11 -42.12 -3.43 0.24
C LEU A 11 -41.87 -4.52 1.33
N ALA A 12 -41.05 -4.23 2.31
CA ALA A 12 -40.82 -5.14 3.44
C ALA A 12 -42.02 -5.18 4.41
N ALA A 13 -42.71 -4.03 4.60
CA ALA A 13 -43.91 -3.95 5.42
C ALA A 13 -45.11 -4.67 4.77
N GLU A 14 -45.31 -4.51 3.44
CA GLU A 14 -46.34 -5.23 2.69
C GLU A 14 -46.14 -6.76 2.67
N ARG A 15 -44.89 -7.22 2.60
CA ARG A 15 -44.57 -8.65 2.69
C ARG A 15 -44.87 -9.25 4.07
N ARG A 16 -44.62 -8.50 5.16
CA ARG A 16 -44.99 -8.91 6.52
C ARG A 16 -46.53 -8.95 6.71
N ALA A 17 -47.25 -7.98 6.17
CA ALA A 17 -48.73 -7.96 6.27
C ALA A 17 -49.40 -9.13 5.53
N ARG A 18 -48.84 -9.59 4.40
CA ARG A 18 -49.36 -10.76 3.67
C ARG A 18 -49.07 -12.09 4.36
N LEU A 19 -47.99 -12.18 5.14
CA LEU A 19 -47.65 -13.37 5.90
C LEU A 19 -48.49 -13.54 7.20
N THR A 20 -48.98 -12.44 7.77
CA THR A 20 -49.86 -12.49 8.94
C THR A 20 -51.33 -12.73 8.57
N ALA A 21 -51.78 -12.42 7.33
CA ALA A 21 -53.12 -12.64 6.85
C ALA A 21 -53.47 -14.08 6.40
N ALA A 22 -52.45 -14.99 6.38
CA ALA A 22 -52.60 -16.38 5.91
C ALA A 22 -52.70 -17.41 7.02
N ARG A 23 -53.10 -17.04 8.25
CA ARG A 23 -53.31 -17.99 9.36
C ARG A 23 -54.78 -18.20 9.56
N PRO A 24 -55.33 -19.44 9.34
CA PRO A 24 -56.75 -19.72 9.67
C PRO A 24 -56.93 -19.83 11.17
N PRO A 25 -58.14 -19.52 11.71
CA PRO A 25 -58.44 -19.61 13.13
C PRO A 25 -58.62 -21.06 13.51
N GLY A 26 -57.83 -21.54 14.48
CA GLY A 26 -57.96 -22.83 15.09
C GLY A 26 -58.76 -22.73 16.39
N ASP A 27 -59.74 -23.57 16.49
CA ASP A 27 -60.72 -23.72 17.58
C ASP A 27 -60.10 -23.96 18.96
N ALA A 28 -60.71 -23.27 19.91
CA ALA A 28 -60.58 -23.53 21.33
C ALA A 28 -61.63 -24.61 21.73
N GLY A 29 -61.15 -25.69 22.35
CA GLY A 29 -62.02 -26.72 22.93
C GLY A 29 -61.35 -27.35 24.14
N SER A 30 -61.90 -27.03 25.30
CA SER A 30 -61.65 -27.50 26.64
C SER A 30 -62.02 -28.97 26.85
N ALA A 31 -61.34 -29.65 27.76
CA ALA A 31 -61.87 -30.47 28.91
C ALA A 31 -60.96 -31.62 29.25
N SER A 32 -60.37 -31.52 30.39
CA SER A 32 -60.57 -32.27 31.68
C SER A 32 -60.46 -33.81 31.65
N ALA A 33 -59.44 -34.24 32.41
CA ALA A 33 -59.40 -35.36 33.41
C ALA A 33 -59.97 -36.75 33.04
N ASP A 34 -59.18 -37.77 33.12
CA ASP A 34 -59.30 -38.65 34.30
C ASP A 34 -58.21 -39.76 34.36
N SER A 35 -57.94 -40.16 35.52
CA SER A 35 -57.02 -41.16 36.04
C SER A 35 -57.42 -42.62 35.78
N SER A 36 -56.45 -43.50 35.62
CA SER A 36 -56.38 -44.91 36.18
C SER A 36 -55.32 -45.66 35.37
N GLY A 37 -54.24 -46.16 35.86
CA GLY A 37 -54.10 -47.21 36.88
C GLY A 37 -54.02 -48.57 36.20
N GLY A 38 -52.80 -49.10 36.00
CA GLY A 38 -52.65 -50.46 35.47
C GLY A 38 -51.18 -50.91 35.40
N SER A 39 -50.69 -51.35 36.55
CA SER A 39 -49.44 -52.09 36.73
C SER A 39 -49.52 -53.49 36.14
N TRP A 40 -48.55 -53.95 35.41
CA TRP A 40 -48.18 -55.35 35.31
C TRP A 40 -46.69 -55.49 34.89
N SER A 41 -45.90 -56.11 35.79
CA SER A 41 -44.64 -56.85 35.56
C SER A 41 -44.85 -58.22 36.18
N PRO A 42 -43.99 -59.23 36.10
CA PRO A 42 -42.90 -59.57 35.20
C PRO A 42 -42.91 -61.05 34.74
N GLY A 43 -42.09 -61.42 33.83
CA GLY A 43 -41.84 -62.80 33.45
C GLY A 43 -40.46 -63.04 32.84
N SER A 44 -39.60 -63.51 33.65
CA SER A 44 -38.28 -64.13 33.59
C SER A 44 -37.90 -64.98 32.36
N SER A 45 -36.74 -64.69 31.74
CA SER A 45 -35.46 -65.43 31.50
C SER A 45 -35.50 -66.86 30.89
N PRO A 46 -34.33 -67.38 30.44
CA PRO A 46 -33.25 -66.94 29.52
C PRO A 46 -32.92 -68.03 28.47
N VAL A 47 -32.27 -67.74 27.42
CA VAL A 47 -31.43 -68.74 26.71
C VAL A 47 -30.14 -68.04 26.13
N SER A 48 -29.09 -68.66 26.56
CA SER A 48 -27.70 -68.50 26.23
C SER A 48 -27.42 -68.71 24.75
N GLY A 49 -26.55 -67.85 24.22
CA GLY A 49 -25.88 -68.03 22.92
C GLY A 49 -24.74 -67.04 22.83
N ARG A 50 -23.57 -67.42 23.30
CA ARG A 50 -22.28 -66.73 23.04
C ARG A 50 -21.99 -66.86 21.56
N ASP A 51 -21.76 -65.70 20.90
CA ASP A 51 -20.75 -65.58 19.87
C ASP A 51 -20.14 -64.17 19.96
N THR A 52 -18.91 -64.20 20.39
CA THR A 52 -17.98 -63.09 20.42
C THR A 52 -17.62 -62.69 18.99
N VAL A 53 -18.07 -61.53 18.55
CA VAL A 53 -17.44 -60.85 17.43
C VAL A 53 -16.94 -59.50 17.92
N ALA A 54 -15.64 -59.35 17.69
CA ALA A 54 -14.82 -58.20 18.09
C ALA A 54 -15.42 -56.85 17.72
N GLY A 55 -15.53 -55.98 18.74
CA GLY A 55 -15.86 -54.58 18.56
C GLY A 55 -14.73 -53.85 17.88
N GLY A 56 -14.90 -53.58 16.60
CA GLY A 56 -14.17 -52.52 15.91
C GLY A 56 -15.01 -51.26 15.94
N SER A 57 -14.66 -50.32 16.79
CA SER A 57 -15.16 -48.94 16.69
C SER A 57 -14.58 -48.30 15.44
N ALA A 58 -15.20 -48.59 14.31
CA ALA A 58 -14.96 -47.84 13.09
C ALA A 58 -15.81 -46.56 13.18
N GLY A 59 -15.15 -45.42 13.20
CA GLY A 59 -15.77 -44.10 13.16
C GLY A 59 -16.79 -44.02 12.02
N ALA A 60 -17.92 -43.43 12.32
CA ALA A 60 -18.97 -43.09 11.37
C ALA A 60 -18.44 -42.09 10.34
N GLY A 61 -17.67 -42.59 9.39
CA GLY A 61 -17.52 -42.00 8.08
C GLY A 61 -18.72 -42.47 7.28
N GLU A 62 -19.80 -41.68 7.31
CA GLU A 62 -20.97 -41.81 6.47
C GLU A 62 -20.49 -41.91 5.04
N THR A 63 -20.51 -43.11 4.46
CA THR A 63 -20.19 -43.29 3.02
C THR A 63 -21.30 -42.62 2.25
N ALA A 64 -21.00 -41.36 1.81
CA ALA A 64 -21.86 -40.60 0.94
C ALA A 64 -22.30 -41.48 -0.24
N GLY A 65 -23.61 -41.61 -0.42
CA GLY A 65 -24.18 -42.44 -1.47
C GLY A 65 -23.61 -42.03 -2.85
N PRO A 66 -23.58 -42.93 -3.85
CA PRO A 66 -22.94 -42.64 -5.14
C PRO A 66 -23.47 -41.39 -5.83
N ILE A 67 -24.72 -41.00 -5.60
CA ILE A 67 -25.33 -39.76 -6.10
C ILE A 67 -24.80 -38.55 -5.38
N GLU A 68 -24.66 -38.60 -4.06
CA GLU A 68 -24.12 -37.49 -3.27
C GLU A 68 -22.66 -37.20 -3.64
N GLY A 69 -21.86 -38.23 -3.88
CA GLY A 69 -20.50 -38.10 -4.39
C GLY A 69 -20.45 -37.36 -5.74
N LYS A 70 -21.40 -37.67 -6.66
CA LYS A 70 -21.52 -36.95 -7.94
C LYS A 70 -21.96 -35.47 -7.76
N LEU A 71 -22.91 -35.22 -6.86
CA LEU A 71 -23.35 -33.83 -6.54
C LEU A 71 -22.20 -33.02 -5.94
N ARG A 72 -21.46 -33.63 -5.00
CA ARG A 72 -20.31 -32.97 -4.37
C ARG A 72 -19.21 -32.66 -5.39
N SER A 73 -18.96 -33.57 -6.33
CA SER A 73 -17.99 -33.33 -7.42
C SER A 73 -18.43 -32.18 -8.34
N ALA A 74 -19.71 -32.09 -8.68
CA ALA A 74 -20.27 -30.98 -9.45
C ALA A 74 -20.12 -29.63 -8.72
N TRP A 75 -20.44 -29.62 -7.43
CA TRP A 75 -20.25 -28.42 -6.58
C TRP A 75 -18.77 -28.03 -6.49
N LEU A 76 -17.84 -28.97 -6.24
CA LEU A 76 -16.40 -28.69 -6.21
C LEU A 76 -15.90 -28.08 -7.53
N ARG A 77 -16.39 -28.58 -8.66
CA ARG A 77 -16.07 -28.00 -9.96
C ARG A 77 -16.58 -26.56 -10.11
N GLU A 78 -17.80 -26.29 -9.65
CA GLU A 78 -18.36 -24.94 -9.63
C GLU A 78 -17.53 -23.99 -8.75
N GLN A 79 -17.15 -24.45 -7.54
CA GLN A 79 -16.27 -23.67 -6.65
C GLN A 79 -14.90 -23.45 -7.29
N GLY A 80 -14.33 -24.48 -7.93
CA GLY A 80 -13.08 -24.37 -8.67
C GLY A 80 -13.13 -23.34 -9.81
N PHE A 81 -14.24 -23.30 -10.54
CA PHE A 81 -14.47 -22.30 -11.59
C PHE A 81 -14.47 -20.86 -11.04
N TRP A 82 -15.24 -20.61 -9.97
CA TRP A 82 -15.30 -19.29 -9.36
C TRP A 82 -13.98 -18.88 -8.72
N THR A 83 -13.29 -19.83 -8.07
CA THR A 83 -11.97 -19.60 -7.47
C THR A 83 -10.94 -19.26 -8.55
N ALA A 84 -10.85 -20.06 -9.62
CA ALA A 84 -9.91 -19.80 -10.72
C ALA A 84 -10.19 -18.44 -11.38
N GLY A 85 -11.47 -18.14 -11.66
CA GLY A 85 -11.87 -16.86 -12.23
C GLY A 85 -11.60 -15.68 -11.33
N GLY A 86 -11.83 -15.83 -10.03
CA GLY A 86 -11.54 -14.81 -9.02
C GLY A 86 -10.04 -14.53 -8.91
N LEU A 87 -9.23 -15.59 -8.82
CA LEU A 87 -7.76 -15.48 -8.76
C LEU A 87 -7.18 -14.83 -10.02
N CYS A 88 -7.65 -15.21 -11.22
CA CYS A 88 -7.21 -14.59 -12.46
C CYS A 88 -7.48 -13.07 -12.48
N ARG A 89 -8.68 -12.64 -12.06
CA ARG A 89 -9.01 -11.21 -11.99
C ARG A 89 -8.18 -10.50 -10.94
N LEU A 90 -8.03 -11.10 -9.76
CA LEU A 90 -7.21 -10.54 -8.67
C LEU A 90 -5.76 -10.35 -9.11
N ALA A 91 -5.19 -11.33 -9.82
CA ALA A 91 -3.83 -11.23 -10.35
C ALA A 91 -3.67 -10.08 -11.36
N VAL A 92 -4.63 -9.91 -12.28
CA VAL A 92 -4.62 -8.80 -13.25
C VAL A 92 -4.69 -7.45 -12.54
N TRP A 93 -5.60 -7.31 -11.54
CA TRP A 93 -5.70 -6.09 -10.75
C TRP A 93 -4.44 -5.82 -9.92
N ALA A 94 -3.88 -6.85 -9.28
CA ALA A 94 -2.66 -6.69 -8.48
C ALA A 94 -1.47 -6.22 -9.32
N VAL A 95 -1.26 -6.81 -10.51
CA VAL A 95 -0.20 -6.36 -11.43
C VAL A 95 -0.49 -4.95 -11.95
N GLY A 96 -1.74 -4.64 -12.30
CA GLY A 96 -2.13 -3.31 -12.77
C GLY A 96 -1.88 -2.22 -11.73
N LEU A 97 -2.29 -2.44 -10.47
CA LEU A 97 -2.06 -1.53 -9.37
C LEU A 97 -0.57 -1.37 -9.06
N PHE A 98 0.17 -2.48 -9.05
CA PHE A 98 1.63 -2.45 -8.85
C PHE A 98 2.34 -1.58 -9.89
N LEU A 99 2.01 -1.76 -11.18
CA LEU A 99 2.61 -0.96 -12.26
C LEU A 99 2.15 0.50 -12.22
N ALA A 100 0.89 0.77 -11.86
CA ALA A 100 0.39 2.12 -11.67
C ALA A 100 1.12 2.84 -10.53
N ASN A 101 1.30 2.17 -9.40
CA ASN A 101 2.05 2.70 -8.26
C ASN A 101 3.51 2.97 -8.61
N LEU A 102 4.14 2.05 -9.36
CA LEU A 102 5.50 2.26 -9.85
C LEU A 102 5.60 3.53 -10.70
N ALA A 103 4.68 3.71 -11.64
CA ALA A 103 4.66 4.88 -12.50
C ALA A 103 4.42 6.18 -11.71
N ILE A 104 3.53 6.16 -10.73
CA ILE A 104 3.20 7.31 -9.88
C ILE A 104 4.38 7.65 -8.97
N ASP A 105 4.91 6.66 -8.21
CA ASP A 105 6.00 6.90 -7.26
C ASP A 105 7.30 7.32 -7.97
N TRP A 106 7.60 6.70 -9.12
CA TRP A 106 8.76 7.06 -9.94
C TRP A 106 8.65 8.47 -10.56
N SER A 107 7.45 8.89 -11.01
CA SER A 107 7.28 10.19 -11.69
C SER A 107 7.13 11.36 -10.73
N LEU A 108 6.52 11.15 -9.56
CA LEU A 108 6.15 12.21 -8.61
C LEU A 108 7.00 12.20 -7.33
N ASP A 109 7.84 11.18 -7.13
CA ASP A 109 8.60 10.94 -5.88
C ASP A 109 7.71 11.14 -4.64
N VAL A 110 6.71 10.27 -4.51
CA VAL A 110 5.64 10.41 -3.52
C VAL A 110 6.19 10.39 -2.10
N PRO A 111 5.82 11.34 -1.23
CA PRO A 111 6.25 11.35 0.16
C PRO A 111 5.65 10.16 0.93
N GLY A 112 6.30 9.77 2.05
CA GLY A 112 5.93 8.57 2.82
C GLY A 112 4.45 8.48 3.21
N GLY A 113 3.81 9.60 3.57
CA GLY A 113 2.36 9.64 3.82
C GLY A 113 1.51 9.30 2.59
N GLY A 114 1.93 9.75 1.40
CA GLY A 114 1.29 9.42 0.13
C GLY A 114 1.42 7.94 -0.22
N ARG A 115 2.59 7.33 0.00
CA ARG A 115 2.83 5.89 -0.21
C ARG A 115 1.93 5.02 0.67
N LEU A 116 1.74 5.43 1.93
CA LEU A 116 0.82 4.74 2.84
C LEU A 116 -0.64 4.78 2.35
N LEU A 117 -1.07 5.94 1.81
CA LEU A 117 -2.40 6.07 1.22
C LEU A 117 -2.55 5.21 -0.04
N MET A 118 -1.52 5.13 -0.90
CA MET A 118 -1.52 4.27 -2.08
C MET A 118 -1.64 2.80 -1.68
N LEU A 119 -0.86 2.35 -0.70
CA LEU A 119 -0.94 0.97 -0.18
C LEU A 119 -2.33 0.66 0.40
N ALA A 120 -2.90 1.58 1.18
CA ALA A 120 -4.24 1.42 1.73
C ALA A 120 -5.32 1.35 0.63
N ALA A 121 -5.19 2.17 -0.41
CA ALA A 121 -6.08 2.14 -1.58
C ALA A 121 -5.97 0.81 -2.34
N ASP A 122 -4.76 0.30 -2.55
CA ASP A 122 -4.53 -1.01 -3.18
C ASP A 122 -5.19 -2.15 -2.42
N ILE A 123 -4.96 -2.19 -1.10
CA ILE A 123 -5.59 -3.19 -0.24
C ILE A 123 -7.11 -3.10 -0.34
N ALA A 124 -7.67 -1.88 -0.31
CA ALA A 124 -9.11 -1.68 -0.43
C ALA A 124 -9.65 -2.15 -1.79
N VAL A 125 -8.99 -1.81 -2.89
CA VAL A 125 -9.39 -2.24 -4.24
C VAL A 125 -9.30 -3.75 -4.37
N LEU A 126 -8.18 -4.36 -3.96
CA LEU A 126 -8.00 -5.82 -4.01
C LEU A 126 -9.00 -6.55 -3.11
N ALA A 127 -9.32 -6.02 -1.93
CA ALA A 127 -10.34 -6.57 -1.05
C ALA A 127 -11.74 -6.53 -1.70
N VAL A 128 -12.10 -5.42 -2.35
CA VAL A 128 -13.36 -5.29 -3.07
C VAL A 128 -13.44 -6.27 -4.24
N VAL A 129 -12.37 -6.38 -5.03
CA VAL A 129 -12.28 -7.33 -6.14
C VAL A 129 -12.37 -8.78 -5.65
N ALA A 130 -11.62 -9.12 -4.60
CA ALA A 130 -11.66 -10.44 -4.00
C ALA A 130 -13.04 -10.78 -3.45
N PHE A 131 -13.69 -9.87 -2.74
CA PHE A 131 -15.02 -10.09 -2.20
C PHE A 131 -16.06 -10.27 -3.30
N ARG A 132 -16.10 -9.33 -4.27
CA ARG A 132 -17.11 -9.31 -5.33
C ARG A 132 -16.96 -10.45 -6.35
N ASP A 133 -15.72 -10.72 -6.77
CA ASP A 133 -15.46 -11.61 -7.89
C ASP A 133 -15.08 -13.03 -7.46
N TRP A 134 -14.76 -13.22 -6.19
CA TRP A 134 -14.38 -14.51 -5.63
C TRP A 134 -15.28 -14.91 -4.47
N PHE A 135 -15.13 -14.32 -3.28
CA PHE A 135 -15.79 -14.76 -2.05
C PHE A 135 -17.32 -14.73 -2.11
N ALA A 136 -17.92 -13.69 -2.70
CA ALA A 136 -19.38 -13.57 -2.82
C ALA A 136 -20.01 -14.64 -3.72
N LYS A 137 -19.22 -15.37 -4.51
CA LYS A 137 -19.67 -16.44 -5.41
C LYS A 137 -19.46 -17.83 -4.83
N LEU A 138 -18.64 -17.93 -3.77
CA LEU A 138 -18.47 -19.19 -3.05
C LEU A 138 -19.70 -19.45 -2.20
N SER A 139 -20.20 -20.67 -2.25
CA SER A 139 -21.35 -21.10 -1.46
C SER A 139 -21.00 -22.41 -0.73
N PRO A 140 -21.52 -22.62 0.49
CA PRO A 140 -21.42 -23.92 1.14
C PRO A 140 -22.09 -25.00 0.28
N PHE A 141 -21.69 -26.25 0.51
CA PHE A 141 -22.32 -27.36 -0.19
C PHE A 141 -23.78 -27.48 0.23
N ASP A 142 -24.67 -27.33 -0.71
CA ASP A 142 -26.11 -27.58 -0.55
C ASP A 142 -26.51 -28.61 -1.60
N PRO A 143 -26.82 -29.86 -1.20
CA PRO A 143 -27.18 -30.92 -2.10
C PRO A 143 -28.45 -30.61 -2.89
N LEU A 144 -29.41 -29.90 -2.31
CA LEU A 144 -30.68 -29.56 -2.94
C LEU A 144 -30.49 -28.52 -4.04
N LEU A 145 -29.72 -27.43 -3.77
CA LEU A 145 -29.41 -26.43 -4.76
C LEU A 145 -28.54 -27.01 -5.89
N THR A 146 -27.63 -27.91 -5.57
CA THR A 146 -26.80 -28.59 -6.57
C THR A 146 -27.64 -29.52 -7.45
N ALA A 147 -28.55 -30.27 -6.86
CA ALA A 147 -29.50 -31.12 -7.62
C ALA A 147 -30.37 -30.29 -8.58
N LEU A 148 -30.89 -29.15 -8.13
CA LEU A 148 -31.64 -28.23 -8.99
C LEU A 148 -30.83 -27.70 -10.19
N LYS A 149 -29.53 -27.43 -9.99
CA LYS A 149 -28.64 -27.01 -11.09
C LYS A 149 -28.40 -28.15 -12.08
N VAL A 150 -28.20 -29.39 -11.59
CA VAL A 150 -28.03 -30.58 -12.45
C VAL A 150 -29.30 -30.84 -13.23
N GLU A 151 -30.48 -30.78 -12.64
CA GLU A 151 -31.74 -31.00 -13.33
C GLU A 151 -32.05 -29.98 -14.42
N ARG A 152 -31.58 -28.73 -14.26
CA ARG A 152 -31.68 -27.71 -15.33
C ARG A 152 -30.87 -28.08 -16.56
N LEU A 153 -29.79 -28.83 -16.39
CA LEU A 153 -28.97 -29.33 -17.52
C LEU A 153 -29.52 -30.60 -18.11
N PHE A 154 -30.16 -31.43 -17.28
CA PHE A 154 -30.75 -32.72 -17.68
C PHE A 154 -32.26 -32.73 -17.44
N PRO A 155 -33.06 -32.09 -18.30
CA PRO A 155 -34.51 -31.96 -18.08
C PRO A 155 -35.24 -33.31 -18.03
N ASP A 156 -34.63 -34.37 -18.54
CA ASP A 156 -35.17 -35.75 -18.54
C ASP A 156 -35.29 -36.31 -17.12
N LEU A 157 -34.55 -35.78 -16.15
CA LEU A 157 -34.61 -36.18 -14.77
C LEU A 157 -35.91 -35.81 -14.05
N ARG A 158 -36.67 -34.82 -14.58
CA ARG A 158 -38.04 -34.46 -14.13
C ARG A 158 -38.20 -34.41 -12.62
N THR A 159 -37.41 -33.65 -11.87
CA THR A 159 -37.44 -33.49 -10.40
C THR A 159 -37.06 -34.76 -9.60
N LEU A 160 -36.59 -35.81 -10.28
CA LEU A 160 -36.22 -37.08 -9.66
C LEU A 160 -35.08 -36.93 -8.66
N LEU A 161 -34.04 -36.13 -9.04
CA LEU A 161 -32.84 -35.92 -8.25
C LEU A 161 -33.16 -35.01 -7.03
N VAL A 162 -33.97 -33.99 -7.23
CA VAL A 162 -34.43 -33.11 -6.17
C VAL A 162 -35.25 -33.90 -5.14
N SER A 163 -36.20 -34.75 -5.62
CA SER A 163 -36.99 -35.60 -4.77
C SER A 163 -36.10 -36.60 -4.00
N TYR A 164 -35.10 -37.19 -4.66
CA TYR A 164 -34.15 -38.09 -3.99
C TYR A 164 -33.45 -37.38 -2.82
N VAL A 165 -32.90 -36.19 -3.04
CA VAL A 165 -32.18 -35.42 -2.01
C VAL A 165 -33.11 -35.02 -0.85
N GLN A 166 -34.36 -34.62 -1.14
CA GLN A 166 -35.33 -34.27 -0.09
C GLN A 166 -35.70 -35.44 0.80
N PHE A 167 -35.80 -36.66 0.24
CA PHE A 167 -36.10 -37.87 1.01
C PHE A 167 -34.86 -38.46 1.71
N GLU A 168 -33.67 -38.12 1.26
CA GLU A 168 -32.41 -38.49 1.92
C GLU A 168 -32.20 -37.63 3.18
N ASP A 169 -32.48 -36.33 3.10
CA ASP A 169 -32.37 -35.37 4.21
C ASP A 169 -33.39 -35.61 5.32
N LYS A 170 -34.54 -36.27 5.00
CA LYS A 170 -35.60 -36.63 5.92
C LYS A 170 -35.89 -38.14 5.85
N PRO A 171 -35.17 -38.97 6.61
CA PRO A 171 -35.26 -40.43 6.50
C PRO A 171 -36.62 -41.01 6.87
N ASP A 172 -37.46 -40.29 7.61
CA ASP A 172 -38.80 -40.71 7.96
C ASP A 172 -39.84 -39.57 7.70
N PRO A 173 -40.18 -39.31 6.41
CA PRO A 173 -41.24 -38.38 6.10
C PRO A 173 -42.58 -38.99 6.55
N ALA A 174 -43.27 -38.30 7.45
CA ALA A 174 -44.59 -38.74 7.95
C ALA A 174 -45.54 -39.07 6.78
N GLY A 175 -45.88 -40.36 6.63
CA GLY A 175 -46.80 -40.84 5.60
C GLY A 175 -46.18 -41.35 4.29
N ALA A 176 -44.85 -41.34 4.11
CA ALA A 176 -44.24 -41.92 2.92
C ALA A 176 -44.07 -43.44 3.07
N SER A 177 -44.50 -44.18 2.03
CA SER A 177 -44.31 -45.64 2.00
C SER A 177 -42.83 -45.98 1.80
N PRO A 178 -42.22 -46.83 2.70
CA PRO A 178 -40.82 -47.22 2.55
C PRO A 178 -40.49 -47.87 1.20
N THR A 179 -41.44 -48.58 0.62
CA THR A 179 -41.30 -49.21 -0.71
C THR A 179 -41.20 -48.18 -1.83
N LEU A 180 -41.96 -47.08 -1.75
CA LEU A 180 -41.90 -45.99 -2.72
C LEU A 180 -40.59 -45.25 -2.62
N VAL A 181 -40.09 -44.96 -1.42
CA VAL A 181 -38.78 -44.34 -1.20
C VAL A 181 -37.65 -45.21 -1.76
N ALA A 182 -37.70 -46.54 -1.51
CA ALA A 182 -36.71 -47.46 -2.08
C ALA A 182 -36.77 -47.50 -3.62
N ALA A 183 -37.99 -47.49 -4.20
CA ALA A 183 -38.16 -47.40 -5.65
C ALA A 183 -37.62 -46.08 -6.25
N LEU A 184 -37.86 -44.95 -5.57
CA LEU A 184 -37.32 -43.66 -5.93
C LEU A 184 -35.77 -43.66 -5.94
N ARG A 185 -35.15 -44.18 -4.86
CA ARG A 185 -33.70 -44.33 -4.76
C ARG A 185 -33.10 -45.15 -5.89
N ARG A 186 -33.68 -46.31 -6.20
CA ARG A 186 -33.24 -47.16 -7.31
C ARG A 186 -33.36 -46.42 -8.66
N ARG A 187 -34.53 -45.82 -8.91
CA ARG A 187 -34.75 -45.07 -10.16
C ARG A 187 -33.83 -43.88 -10.34
N ALA A 188 -33.53 -43.15 -9.20
CA ALA A 188 -32.57 -42.07 -9.24
C ALA A 188 -31.15 -42.56 -9.54
N ALA A 189 -30.74 -43.67 -8.89
CA ALA A 189 -29.44 -44.31 -9.14
C ALA A 189 -29.29 -44.75 -10.61
N ASP A 190 -30.29 -45.45 -11.15
CA ASP A 190 -30.28 -45.91 -12.52
C ASP A 190 -30.27 -44.76 -13.53
N ALA A 191 -31.11 -43.73 -13.34
CA ALA A 191 -31.19 -42.58 -14.20
C ALA A 191 -29.92 -41.73 -14.17
N THR A 192 -29.22 -41.69 -13.03
CA THR A 192 -27.98 -40.90 -12.88
C THR A 192 -26.71 -41.68 -13.17
N ALA A 193 -26.78 -43.02 -13.31
CA ALA A 193 -25.60 -43.86 -13.47
C ALA A 193 -24.72 -43.47 -14.67
N ALA A 194 -25.35 -43.22 -15.82
CA ALA A 194 -24.69 -42.87 -17.06
C ALA A 194 -24.45 -41.34 -17.21
N LEU A 195 -24.97 -40.51 -16.30
CA LEU A 195 -24.87 -39.06 -16.44
C LEU A 195 -23.58 -38.55 -15.79
N ASP A 196 -22.87 -37.70 -16.54
CA ASP A 196 -21.72 -36.94 -16.02
C ASP A 196 -22.17 -35.54 -15.59
N PHE A 197 -22.14 -35.28 -14.27
CA PHE A 197 -22.48 -33.96 -13.69
C PHE A 197 -21.41 -32.91 -13.91
N SER A 198 -20.30 -33.26 -14.55
CA SER A 198 -19.19 -32.33 -14.82
C SER A 198 -19.59 -31.17 -15.74
N GLY A 199 -20.65 -31.38 -16.58
CA GLY A 199 -21.18 -30.36 -17.48
C GLY A 199 -21.90 -29.19 -16.84
N VAL A 200 -22.09 -29.20 -15.48
CA VAL A 200 -22.72 -28.08 -14.72
C VAL A 200 -21.98 -26.77 -14.91
N VAL A 201 -20.68 -26.83 -15.17
CA VAL A 201 -19.84 -25.66 -15.37
C VAL A 201 -19.09 -25.70 -16.69
N ASP A 202 -19.30 -24.69 -17.50
CA ASP A 202 -18.61 -24.50 -18.75
C ASP A 202 -17.30 -23.71 -18.53
N PHE A 203 -16.18 -24.43 -18.38
CA PHE A 203 -14.85 -23.86 -18.23
C PHE A 203 -14.37 -23.05 -19.45
N SER A 204 -15.05 -23.19 -20.61
CA SER A 204 -14.68 -22.39 -21.79
C SER A 204 -14.87 -20.90 -21.55
N LYS A 205 -15.80 -20.52 -20.68
CA LYS A 205 -16.05 -19.13 -20.25
C LYS A 205 -14.91 -18.54 -19.42
N LEU A 206 -14.05 -19.37 -18.85
CA LEU A 206 -12.87 -18.92 -18.10
C LEU A 206 -11.68 -18.64 -19.02
N LYS A 207 -11.66 -19.20 -20.23
CA LYS A 207 -10.55 -19.03 -21.19
C LYS A 207 -10.14 -17.58 -21.40
N PRO A 208 -11.03 -16.61 -21.72
CA PRO A 208 -10.60 -15.23 -21.98
C PRO A 208 -9.99 -14.55 -20.77
N VAL A 209 -10.52 -14.80 -19.58
CA VAL A 209 -9.98 -14.23 -18.34
C VAL A 209 -8.68 -14.91 -17.94
N GLY A 210 -8.60 -16.25 -18.11
CA GLY A 210 -7.39 -17.02 -17.84
C GLY A 210 -6.25 -16.67 -18.81
N THR A 211 -6.55 -16.52 -20.11
CA THR A 211 -5.54 -16.10 -21.10
C THR A 211 -5.05 -14.68 -20.82
N LEU A 212 -5.95 -13.74 -20.49
CA LEU A 212 -5.55 -12.38 -20.12
C LEU A 212 -4.63 -12.40 -18.90
N ALA A 213 -5.01 -13.11 -17.84
CA ALA A 213 -4.19 -13.22 -16.62
C ALA A 213 -2.83 -13.87 -16.92
N GLY A 214 -2.81 -14.95 -17.72
CA GLY A 214 -1.59 -15.62 -18.13
C GLY A 214 -0.65 -14.71 -18.92
N VAL A 215 -1.17 -13.95 -19.88
CA VAL A 215 -0.40 -12.97 -20.67
C VAL A 215 0.14 -11.86 -19.76
N VAL A 216 -0.69 -11.28 -18.89
CA VAL A 216 -0.28 -10.21 -17.97
C VAL A 216 0.82 -10.71 -17.03
N LEU A 217 0.67 -11.89 -16.45
CA LEU A 217 1.69 -12.46 -15.57
C LEU A 217 2.99 -12.80 -16.30
N LEU A 218 2.89 -13.31 -17.53
CA LEU A 218 4.06 -13.60 -18.37
C LEU A 218 4.83 -12.31 -18.71
N LEU A 219 4.11 -11.28 -19.15
CA LEU A 219 4.72 -9.98 -19.45
C LEU A 219 5.32 -9.33 -18.21
N PHE A 220 4.65 -9.43 -17.07
CA PHE A 220 5.17 -8.95 -15.80
C PHE A 220 6.44 -9.70 -15.37
N ALA A 221 6.44 -11.03 -15.48
CA ALA A 221 7.62 -11.84 -15.20
C ALA A 221 8.79 -11.54 -16.17
N ALA A 222 8.49 -11.38 -17.45
CA ALA A 222 9.50 -10.99 -18.43
C ALA A 222 10.06 -9.58 -18.18
N SER A 223 9.20 -8.63 -17.81
CA SER A 223 9.64 -7.25 -17.49
C SER A 223 10.53 -7.18 -16.27
N ASN A 224 10.45 -8.16 -15.36
CA ASN A 224 11.35 -8.23 -14.20
C ASN A 224 12.83 -8.38 -14.59
N SER A 225 13.13 -8.93 -15.77
CA SER A 225 14.50 -9.03 -16.27
C SER A 225 15.13 -7.67 -16.62
N PHE A 226 14.31 -6.66 -16.89
CA PHE A 226 14.74 -5.31 -17.27
C PHE A 226 14.46 -4.26 -16.18
N ALA A 227 13.39 -4.44 -15.43
CA ALA A 227 12.89 -3.49 -14.44
C ALA A 227 12.94 -4.03 -13.01
N GLY A 228 13.63 -5.13 -12.76
CA GLY A 228 13.66 -5.78 -11.44
C GLY A 228 14.17 -4.88 -10.32
N GLU A 229 15.17 -4.04 -10.60
CA GLU A 229 15.68 -3.07 -9.64
C GLU A 229 14.62 -2.01 -9.28
N PHE A 230 13.85 -1.52 -10.27
CA PHE A 230 12.74 -0.60 -10.01
C PHE A 230 11.65 -1.24 -9.16
N TYR A 231 11.34 -2.52 -9.42
CA TYR A 231 10.38 -3.27 -8.63
C TYR A 231 10.84 -3.47 -7.19
N ALA A 232 12.13 -3.79 -7.01
CA ALA A 232 12.72 -3.94 -5.69
C ALA A 232 12.68 -2.63 -4.88
N VAL A 233 12.99 -1.49 -5.51
CA VAL A 233 12.92 -0.18 -4.87
C VAL A 233 11.47 0.16 -4.50
N LEU A 234 10.50 -0.05 -5.41
CA LEU A 234 9.09 0.20 -5.09
C LEU A 234 8.64 -0.64 -3.90
N VAL A 235 8.91 -1.96 -3.92
CA VAL A 235 8.53 -2.86 -2.83
C VAL A 235 9.18 -2.41 -1.50
N ALA A 236 10.46 -2.07 -1.51
CA ALA A 236 11.14 -1.59 -0.31
C ALA A 236 10.53 -0.29 0.22
N ARG A 237 10.17 0.66 -0.66
CA ARG A 237 9.51 1.92 -0.31
C ARG A 237 8.08 1.73 0.20
N MET A 238 7.36 0.71 -0.28
CA MET A 238 6.01 0.39 0.19
C MET A 238 6.04 -0.33 1.54
N LEU A 239 7.05 -1.17 1.81
CA LEU A 239 7.24 -1.85 3.09
C LEU A 239 7.76 -0.89 4.17
N ASP A 240 8.63 0.06 3.78
CA ASP A 240 9.09 1.16 4.62
C ASP A 240 8.76 2.51 3.95
N PRO A 241 7.59 3.10 4.22
CA PRO A 241 7.16 4.35 3.60
C PRO A 241 8.08 5.54 3.88
N GLN A 242 8.92 5.47 4.92
CA GLN A 242 9.90 6.52 5.26
C GLN A 242 11.25 6.30 4.58
N SER A 243 11.43 5.21 3.87
CA SER A 243 12.66 4.89 3.13
C SER A 243 13.03 6.01 2.15
N THR A 244 14.31 6.37 2.16
CA THR A 244 14.92 7.37 1.25
C THR A 244 15.61 6.70 0.05
N LEU A 245 15.31 5.44 -0.23
CA LEU A 245 15.85 4.74 -1.39
C LEU A 245 15.46 5.46 -2.68
N GLU A 246 16.39 5.69 -3.56
CA GLU A 246 16.18 6.32 -4.85
C GLU A 246 16.09 5.24 -5.94
N TYR A 247 15.32 5.52 -7.00
CA TYR A 247 15.24 4.62 -8.14
C TYR A 247 16.56 4.59 -8.90
N PRO A 248 16.93 3.45 -9.49
CA PRO A 248 18.13 3.35 -10.31
C PRO A 248 18.09 4.37 -11.45
N THR A 249 19.16 5.14 -11.58
CA THR A 249 19.39 6.08 -12.67
C THR A 249 20.53 5.60 -13.55
N ARG A 250 20.48 5.88 -14.84
CA ARG A 250 21.57 5.56 -15.76
C ARG A 250 22.80 6.42 -15.50
N THR A 251 22.54 7.68 -15.13
CA THR A 251 23.57 8.61 -14.65
C THR A 251 23.60 8.54 -13.12
N GLN A 252 24.76 8.43 -12.53
CA GLN A 252 24.98 8.47 -11.09
C GLN A 252 25.79 9.71 -10.73
N ILE A 253 25.30 10.52 -9.79
CA ILE A 253 26.07 11.65 -9.24
C ILE A 253 26.94 11.08 -8.11
N VAL A 254 28.23 10.87 -8.40
CA VAL A 254 29.20 10.27 -7.46
C VAL A 254 29.62 11.27 -6.41
N ARG A 255 29.82 12.52 -6.83
CA ARG A 255 30.29 13.60 -5.99
C ARG A 255 29.73 14.93 -6.46
N PHE A 256 29.38 15.79 -5.55
CA PHE A 256 29.03 17.17 -5.85
C PHE A 256 29.37 18.06 -4.65
N THR A 257 29.44 19.37 -4.86
CA THR A 257 29.77 20.31 -3.79
C THR A 257 28.74 20.20 -2.67
N GLU A 258 29.20 20.04 -1.44
CA GLU A 258 28.35 20.00 -0.24
C GLU A 258 27.90 21.39 0.18
N ASP A 259 27.23 21.50 1.35
CA ASP A 259 26.88 22.78 1.93
C ASP A 259 28.14 23.62 2.15
N VAL A 260 28.15 24.86 1.66
CA VAL A 260 29.31 25.71 1.68
C VAL A 260 28.93 27.11 2.19
N ALA A 261 29.80 27.69 3.01
CA ALA A 261 29.71 29.08 3.40
C ALA A 261 30.81 29.89 2.67
N VAL A 262 30.42 30.94 1.99
CA VAL A 262 31.32 31.86 1.29
C VAL A 262 31.09 33.28 1.79
N ARG A 263 32.10 34.13 1.75
CA ARG A 263 31.93 35.54 2.03
C ARG A 263 31.10 36.19 0.93
N ALA A 264 30.17 37.05 1.29
CA ALA A 264 29.40 37.81 0.31
C ALA A 264 30.31 38.65 -0.59
N GLY A 265 30.14 38.49 -1.91
CA GLY A 265 31.00 39.10 -2.93
C GLY A 265 32.15 38.20 -3.43
N ASP A 266 32.44 37.08 -2.76
CA ASP A 266 33.49 36.16 -3.19
C ASP A 266 33.00 35.24 -4.33
N PRO A 267 33.91 34.80 -5.22
CA PRO A 267 33.57 33.83 -6.25
C PRO A 267 33.36 32.42 -5.67
N LEU A 268 32.47 31.63 -6.31
CA LEU A 268 32.21 30.25 -5.94
C LEU A 268 32.16 29.39 -7.20
N THR A 269 32.76 28.23 -7.13
CA THR A 269 32.66 27.21 -8.16
C THR A 269 31.93 25.98 -7.58
N LEU A 270 30.77 25.63 -8.18
CA LEU A 270 30.06 24.41 -7.88
C LEU A 270 30.47 23.32 -8.89
N THR A 271 30.83 22.15 -8.38
CA THR A 271 31.24 21.00 -9.19
C THR A 271 30.34 19.81 -8.93
N ALA A 272 30.13 19.00 -9.96
CA ALA A 272 29.47 17.70 -9.84
C ALA A 272 30.14 16.69 -10.76
N GLU A 273 30.29 15.45 -10.27
CA GLU A 273 30.90 14.35 -10.99
C GLU A 273 29.86 13.26 -11.28
N ALA A 274 29.71 12.91 -12.56
CA ALA A 274 28.82 11.87 -13.03
C ALA A 274 29.60 10.60 -13.36
N ALA A 275 28.97 9.45 -13.05
CA ALA A 275 29.38 8.13 -13.51
C ALA A 275 28.23 7.45 -14.26
N GLY A 276 28.53 6.32 -14.93
CA GLY A 276 27.55 5.63 -15.77
C GLY A 276 27.39 6.31 -17.12
N GLU A 277 26.16 6.61 -17.52
CA GLU A 277 25.84 7.38 -18.72
C GLU A 277 26.08 8.86 -18.46
N ILE A 278 27.13 9.42 -19.09
CA ILE A 278 27.55 10.81 -18.87
C ILE A 278 26.77 11.71 -19.85
N PRO A 279 25.91 12.61 -19.37
CA PRO A 279 25.16 13.52 -20.24
C PRO A 279 26.08 14.55 -20.90
N GLY A 280 25.67 15.10 -22.03
CA GLY A 280 26.42 16.16 -22.73
C GLY A 280 26.42 17.49 -21.97
N GLN A 281 25.38 17.76 -21.18
CA GLN A 281 25.17 18.99 -20.42
C GLN A 281 24.48 18.70 -19.10
N GLY A 282 24.90 19.36 -18.04
CA GLY A 282 24.26 19.38 -16.74
C GLY A 282 23.37 20.62 -16.56
N VAL A 283 22.44 20.53 -15.64
CA VAL A 283 21.56 21.65 -15.24
C VAL A 283 21.70 21.87 -13.74
N LEU A 284 22.11 23.04 -13.36
CA LEU A 284 22.08 23.54 -11.99
C LEU A 284 20.75 24.24 -11.75
N GLN A 285 20.02 23.84 -10.74
CA GLN A 285 18.80 24.52 -10.30
C GLN A 285 19.11 25.26 -9.00
N ILE A 286 18.85 26.56 -8.96
CA ILE A 286 19.06 27.40 -7.78
C ILE A 286 17.74 27.99 -7.31
N ARG A 287 17.64 28.27 -6.00
CA ARG A 287 16.47 28.89 -5.39
C ARG A 287 16.91 29.87 -4.31
N HIS A 288 16.42 31.10 -4.38
CA HIS A 288 16.62 32.13 -3.36
C HIS A 288 15.41 32.16 -2.41
N GLY A 289 15.62 31.76 -1.16
CA GLY A 289 14.53 31.67 -0.16
C GLY A 289 13.38 30.78 -0.64
N ASP A 290 12.15 31.27 -0.54
CA ASP A 290 10.94 30.55 -0.99
C ASP A 290 10.56 30.84 -2.46
N GLY A 291 11.47 31.41 -3.23
CA GLY A 291 11.25 31.72 -4.65
C GLY A 291 11.17 30.49 -5.56
N PRO A 292 10.88 30.68 -6.84
CA PRO A 292 10.89 29.59 -7.82
C PRO A 292 12.30 29.07 -8.09
N TRP A 293 12.38 27.82 -8.55
CA TRP A 293 13.63 27.22 -9.01
C TRP A 293 14.04 27.80 -10.37
N GLU A 294 15.19 28.45 -10.43
CA GLU A 294 15.83 28.93 -11.64
C GLU A 294 16.76 27.85 -12.21
N ARG A 295 16.80 27.72 -13.53
CA ARG A 295 17.64 26.75 -14.22
C ARG A 295 18.84 27.44 -14.85
N LEU A 296 20.03 26.98 -14.53
CA LEU A 296 21.29 27.44 -15.06
C LEU A 296 22.01 26.27 -15.74
N ASP A 297 22.69 26.55 -16.85
CA ASP A 297 23.50 25.53 -17.49
C ASP A 297 24.75 25.23 -16.65
N MET A 298 25.09 23.95 -16.58
CA MET A 298 26.29 23.45 -15.92
C MET A 298 27.12 22.67 -16.95
N PRO A 299 28.05 23.36 -17.66
CA PRO A 299 28.80 22.72 -18.73
C PRO A 299 29.74 21.64 -18.21
N ARG A 300 29.99 20.68 -19.07
CA ARG A 300 30.99 19.64 -18.82
C ARG A 300 32.39 20.22 -19.00
N VAL A 301 33.29 19.85 -18.08
CA VAL A 301 34.71 20.22 -18.19
C VAL A 301 35.39 19.33 -19.24
N GLU A 302 35.98 19.93 -20.27
CA GLU A 302 36.67 19.17 -21.31
C GLU A 302 37.87 18.42 -20.74
N GLY A 303 37.98 17.13 -21.09
CA GLY A 303 39.07 16.25 -20.64
C GLY A 303 38.95 15.69 -19.22
N ALA A 304 37.92 16.06 -18.44
CA ALA A 304 37.76 15.66 -17.05
C ALA A 304 36.68 14.57 -16.84
N GLY A 305 36.48 13.70 -17.79
CA GLY A 305 35.85 12.38 -17.60
C GLY A 305 34.42 12.34 -16.98
N GLY A 306 33.64 13.41 -16.99
CA GLY A 306 32.28 13.40 -16.39
C GLY A 306 32.10 14.44 -15.30
N VAL A 307 33.05 15.37 -15.18
CA VAL A 307 32.97 16.51 -14.26
C VAL A 307 32.21 17.66 -14.93
N PHE A 308 31.28 18.23 -14.20
CA PHE A 308 30.49 19.40 -14.57
C PHE A 308 30.82 20.52 -13.60
N GLU A 309 30.88 21.75 -14.11
CA GLU A 309 31.28 22.91 -13.34
C GLU A 309 30.41 24.12 -13.66
N ARG A 310 30.04 24.86 -12.61
CA ARG A 310 29.43 26.17 -12.76
C ARG A 310 30.12 27.16 -11.83
N ARG A 311 30.67 28.23 -12.42
CA ARG A 311 31.32 29.30 -11.69
C ARG A 311 30.36 30.49 -11.52
N PHE A 312 30.28 30.96 -10.28
CA PHE A 312 29.64 32.20 -9.90
C PHE A 312 30.75 33.24 -9.67
N PRO A 313 30.79 34.32 -10.40
CA PRO A 313 31.82 35.34 -10.20
C PRO A 313 31.70 35.99 -8.81
N GLU A 314 30.48 36.20 -8.35
CA GLU A 314 30.17 36.79 -7.06
C GLU A 314 28.93 36.12 -6.48
N VAL A 315 28.94 35.85 -5.15
CA VAL A 315 27.81 35.29 -4.41
C VAL A 315 27.34 36.34 -3.40
N GLU A 316 26.34 37.12 -3.76
CA GLU A 316 25.82 38.20 -2.90
C GLU A 316 24.84 37.69 -1.84
N ARG A 317 24.03 36.69 -2.16
CA ARG A 317 22.93 36.17 -1.32
C ARG A 317 23.01 34.67 -1.18
N SER A 318 22.56 34.17 -0.04
CA SER A 318 22.41 32.73 0.19
C SER A 318 21.35 32.13 -0.77
N PHE A 319 21.59 30.93 -1.23
CA PHE A 319 20.67 30.21 -2.08
C PHE A 319 20.77 28.70 -1.84
N GLU A 320 19.69 28.02 -2.13
CA GLU A 320 19.64 26.55 -2.21
C GLU A 320 19.91 26.11 -3.64
N TYR A 321 20.53 24.98 -3.80
CA TYR A 321 20.78 24.43 -5.13
C TYR A 321 20.66 22.92 -5.16
N ARG A 322 20.39 22.41 -6.36
CA ARG A 322 20.49 21.00 -6.71
C ARG A 322 21.01 20.85 -8.13
N VAL A 323 21.74 19.78 -8.36
CA VAL A 323 22.32 19.46 -9.67
C VAL A 323 21.49 18.38 -10.34
N ARG A 324 21.20 18.54 -11.61
CA ARG A 324 20.57 17.53 -12.46
C ARG A 324 21.52 17.15 -13.58
N LEU A 325 21.92 15.89 -13.65
CA LEU A 325 22.76 15.31 -14.69
C LEU A 325 22.02 14.15 -15.35
N GLY A 326 21.54 14.35 -16.58
CA GLY A 326 20.70 13.37 -17.26
C GLY A 326 19.41 13.07 -16.48
N ASP A 327 19.25 11.83 -16.04
CA ASP A 327 18.13 11.35 -15.24
C ASP A 327 18.37 11.43 -13.70
N ALA A 328 19.62 11.68 -13.28
CA ALA A 328 19.96 11.83 -11.86
C ALA A 328 19.75 13.27 -11.36
N VAL A 329 19.25 13.40 -10.13
CA VAL A 329 19.07 14.68 -9.43
C VAL A 329 19.72 14.58 -8.05
N SER A 330 20.57 15.55 -7.68
CA SER A 330 21.20 15.58 -6.37
C SER A 330 20.20 15.99 -5.27
N LYS A 331 20.57 15.71 -4.03
CA LYS A 331 19.91 16.35 -2.87
C LYS A 331 20.09 17.84 -2.91
N VAL A 332 19.14 18.57 -2.29
CA VAL A 332 19.24 20.01 -2.14
C VAL A 332 20.36 20.35 -1.16
N LYS A 333 21.22 21.29 -1.52
CA LYS A 333 22.31 21.83 -0.71
C LYS A 333 22.22 23.35 -0.64
N THR A 334 22.87 23.93 0.35
CA THR A 334 22.81 25.36 0.64
C THR A 334 24.15 26.03 0.47
N VAL A 335 24.17 27.13 -0.26
CA VAL A 335 25.26 28.09 -0.28
C VAL A 335 24.89 29.25 0.63
N LYS A 336 25.64 29.41 1.73
CA LYS A 336 25.44 30.50 2.70
C LYS A 336 26.39 31.65 2.39
N ALA A 337 25.86 32.77 1.92
CA ALA A 337 26.61 34.01 1.79
C ALA A 337 26.71 34.68 3.15
N VAL A 338 27.92 34.82 3.66
CA VAL A 338 28.20 35.48 4.95
C VAL A 338 28.62 36.92 4.66
N PRO A 339 27.84 37.92 5.09
CA PRO A 339 28.22 39.31 4.86
C PRO A 339 29.51 39.65 5.62
N ALA A 340 30.27 40.64 5.08
CA ALA A 340 31.44 41.13 5.77
C ALA A 340 31.05 41.74 7.14
N PRO A 341 31.84 41.52 8.17
CA PRO A 341 31.56 42.10 9.47
C PRO A 341 31.53 43.61 9.44
N ARG A 342 30.55 44.19 10.09
CA ARG A 342 30.38 45.65 10.20
C ARG A 342 30.64 46.10 11.61
N ILE A 343 31.29 47.24 11.72
CA ILE A 343 31.49 47.90 12.99
C ILE A 343 30.15 48.54 13.42
N VAL A 344 29.56 48.03 14.51
CA VAL A 344 28.33 48.58 15.12
C VAL A 344 28.63 49.78 15.96
N SER A 345 29.71 49.71 16.75
CA SER A 345 30.20 50.84 17.55
C SER A 345 31.70 50.74 17.74
N ALA A 346 32.34 51.90 17.76
CA ALA A 346 33.74 52.01 18.08
C ALA A 346 33.91 53.14 19.11
N ARG A 347 34.65 52.87 20.14
CA ARG A 347 34.96 53.87 21.16
C ARG A 347 36.43 53.75 21.55
N ILE A 348 37.09 54.88 21.66
CA ILE A 348 38.49 55.01 22.06
C ILE A 348 38.54 55.68 23.40
N ARG A 349 39.07 55.02 24.41
CA ARG A 349 39.39 55.64 25.65
C ARG A 349 40.82 56.17 25.60
N VAL A 350 40.94 57.47 25.63
CA VAL A 350 42.21 58.20 25.62
C VAL A 350 42.68 58.46 27.05
N VAL A 351 43.82 57.94 27.39
CA VAL A 351 44.51 58.26 28.66
C VAL A 351 45.69 59.14 28.34
N TYR A 352 45.60 60.40 28.72
CA TYR A 352 46.61 61.38 28.44
C TYR A 352 47.85 61.20 29.31
N PRO A 353 49.05 61.56 28.80
CA PRO A 353 50.26 61.57 29.62
C PRO A 353 50.17 62.53 30.82
N ALA A 354 50.86 62.24 31.89
CA ALA A 354 50.78 63.02 33.14
C ALA A 354 51.16 64.49 32.96
N TYR A 355 52.04 64.80 32.01
CA TYR A 355 52.47 66.17 31.74
C TYR A 355 51.37 67.13 31.23
N THR A 356 50.27 66.53 30.65
CA THR A 356 49.16 67.30 30.11
C THR A 356 48.16 67.75 31.17
N GLY A 357 48.12 67.11 32.32
CA GLY A 357 47.12 67.33 33.38
C GLY A 357 45.66 67.04 32.96
N LEU A 358 45.43 66.45 31.80
CA LEU A 358 44.09 66.18 31.26
C LEU A 358 43.52 64.86 31.84
N PRO A 359 42.24 64.82 32.21
CA PRO A 359 41.58 63.56 32.61
C PRO A 359 41.34 62.66 31.43
N PRO A 360 41.23 61.35 31.60
CA PRO A 360 40.88 60.42 30.54
C PRO A 360 39.56 60.80 29.86
N ARG A 361 39.51 60.68 28.52
CA ARG A 361 38.33 61.02 27.73
C ARG A 361 37.95 59.87 26.79
N ASP A 362 36.66 59.62 26.70
CA ASP A 362 36.13 58.68 25.73
C ASP A 362 35.76 59.43 24.43
N VAL A 363 36.21 58.92 23.29
CA VAL A 363 35.94 59.44 21.95
C VAL A 363 35.21 58.41 21.16
N ASP A 364 34.06 58.74 20.59
CA ASP A 364 33.32 57.85 19.70
C ASP A 364 33.91 57.89 18.31
N GLY A 365 34.07 56.72 17.71
CA GLY A 365 34.68 56.56 16.38
C GLY A 365 36.02 55.84 16.40
N LEU A 366 36.66 55.78 15.22
CA LEU A 366 37.95 55.13 15.01
C LEU A 366 39.14 56.10 14.98
N ASN A 367 38.88 57.39 14.91
CA ASN A 367 39.91 58.42 14.82
C ASN A 367 39.97 59.25 16.08
N ALA A 368 41.17 59.43 16.59
CA ALA A 368 41.42 60.31 17.74
C ALA A 368 42.76 61.06 17.52
N GLU A 369 42.74 62.38 17.65
CA GLU A 369 43.94 63.20 17.71
C GLU A 369 44.37 63.33 19.15
N VAL A 370 45.59 62.89 19.43
CA VAL A 370 46.07 62.81 20.82
C VAL A 370 47.55 63.25 20.90
N PRO A 371 47.98 63.85 22.02
CA PRO A 371 49.39 64.18 22.23
C PRO A 371 50.25 62.91 22.28
N GLU A 372 51.49 63.09 21.89
CA GLU A 372 52.49 61.99 21.94
C GLU A 372 52.62 61.44 23.37
N GLY A 373 52.69 60.08 23.50
CA GLY A 373 52.75 59.39 24.77
C GLY A 373 51.38 59.08 25.40
N SER A 374 50.26 59.42 24.71
CA SER A 374 48.92 59.01 25.12
C SER A 374 48.70 57.54 24.91
N ARG A 375 47.97 56.88 25.84
CA ARG A 375 47.53 55.51 25.72
C ARG A 375 46.10 55.43 25.15
N LEU A 376 45.87 54.61 24.15
CA LEU A 376 44.59 54.42 23.50
C LEU A 376 44.08 53.02 23.78
N ASP A 377 42.91 52.90 24.46
CA ASP A 377 42.23 51.64 24.66
C ASP A 377 41.01 51.60 23.75
N TRP A 378 41.06 50.72 22.73
CA TRP A 378 40.03 50.58 21.74
C TRP A 378 38.97 49.56 22.16
N ARG A 379 37.70 49.94 22.05
CA ARG A 379 36.57 49.05 22.22
C ARG A 379 35.73 49.09 20.94
N ILE A 380 35.81 48.03 20.15
CA ILE A 380 35.09 47.89 18.89
C ILE A 380 34.08 46.78 19.03
N THR A 381 32.81 47.08 18.78
CA THR A 381 31.71 46.09 18.74
C THR A 381 31.35 45.82 17.30
N LEU A 382 31.27 44.57 16.91
CA LEU A 382 30.92 44.08 15.58
C LEU A 382 29.55 43.41 15.60
N ASP A 383 28.92 43.35 14.47
CA ASP A 383 27.60 42.70 14.27
C ASP A 383 27.68 41.17 14.23
N GLN A 384 28.88 40.61 14.22
CA GLN A 384 29.10 39.15 14.18
C GLN A 384 30.44 38.79 14.86
N GLU A 385 30.54 37.51 15.26
CA GLU A 385 31.75 36.95 15.83
C GLU A 385 32.87 36.86 14.79
N LEU A 386 34.08 37.26 15.19
CA LEU A 386 35.28 37.14 14.37
C LEU A 386 36.19 36.04 14.91
N ARG A 387 36.80 35.30 14.00
CA ARG A 387 37.84 34.33 14.35
C ARG A 387 39.16 35.00 14.68
N ALA A 388 39.47 36.13 14.03
CA ALA A 388 40.66 36.92 14.26
C ALA A 388 40.41 38.37 13.82
N ALA A 389 41.01 39.31 14.46
CA ALA A 389 41.05 40.72 14.09
C ALA A 389 42.49 41.22 14.17
N GLU A 390 42.89 42.00 13.19
CA GLU A 390 44.20 42.66 13.11
C GLU A 390 43.98 44.16 13.08
N ALA A 391 44.69 44.89 13.90
CA ALA A 391 44.71 46.34 13.88
C ALA A 391 46.05 46.82 13.35
N ILE A 392 46.01 47.52 12.20
CA ILE A 392 47.21 48.15 11.60
C ILE A 392 47.20 49.61 11.97
N VAL A 393 48.19 50.02 12.71
CA VAL A 393 48.39 51.45 13.11
C VAL A 393 49.43 52.08 12.21
N TYR A 394 49.00 53.10 11.48
CA TYR A 394 49.90 53.91 10.64
C TYR A 394 50.43 55.07 11.46
N GLY A 395 51.71 55.07 11.77
CA GLY A 395 52.39 56.21 12.34
C GLY A 395 53.04 57.12 11.26
N PRO A 396 53.40 58.39 11.61
CA PRO A 396 54.22 59.18 10.69
C PRO A 396 55.55 58.44 10.46
N ALA A 397 55.97 58.40 9.17
CA ALA A 397 57.25 57.81 8.80
C ALA A 397 58.36 58.57 9.59
N ILE A 398 59.03 57.86 10.52
CA ILE A 398 60.21 58.40 11.17
C ILE A 398 61.29 58.50 10.11
N PRO A 399 61.77 59.69 9.75
CA PRO A 399 62.88 59.79 8.80
C PRO A 399 64.06 59.07 9.40
N ALA A 400 64.60 58.12 8.66
CA ALA A 400 65.82 57.44 9.00
C ALA A 400 66.93 58.47 9.12
N THR A 401 67.44 58.71 10.32
CA THR A 401 68.66 59.46 10.58
C THR A 401 69.88 58.59 10.31
#